data_abe06810e2d0dce99969f5115de8719e
#
_entry.id   abe06810e2d0dce99969f5115de8719e
#
_cell.length_a   1.000
_cell.length_b   1.000
_cell.length_c   1.000
_cell.angle_alpha   90.00
_cell.angle_beta   90.00
_cell.angle_gamma   90.00
#
_symmetry.space_group_name_H-M   'P 1'
#
loop_
_entity.id
_entity.type
_entity.pdbx_description
1 polymer ?
#
loop_
_entity_poly.entity_id
_entity_poly.type
_entity_poly.pdbx_seq_one_letter_code
_entity_poly.pdbx_strand_id
1 'polypeptide(L)'
;MLYVNSQIPAIESLARLGFSLCVGQEPTLPTVGLLNLMPQKPETEFDFCKMLSAANLDVNLVLLKIPHQQYKTTPQAYVDAHYVDFVPSMAEASEGALACGCGEKQLPIIDGLIVTGAPLEQMSFDEVRYWKELQNIWDWTAHCGIPTLNICWAAQAALHHFYGWGKRALSEKRFGIFAQRNLVPQHPLLRGLGERFPMPHSRHTEVYWGDTDAEATLQGGDTQFLPEGLEVLADSGVGQSILYDAARQQTFVTGHLEYRADTLDGEYRRDLAKGLPIAPPLHYYIEDNPEKGIDFSWEETALLFYRNWLVAHLGGSTC
;
A
#
# COMPACT_ATOMS: atom_id res chain seq x y z
N MET A 1 14.06 1.22 -15.07
CA MET A 1 14.44 2.57 -14.59
C MET A 1 13.28 3.21 -13.89
N LEU A 2 13.47 3.82 -12.71
CA LEU A 2 12.44 4.60 -12.02
C LEU A 2 12.75 6.08 -12.13
N TYR A 3 11.81 6.85 -12.68
CA TYR A 3 11.92 8.30 -12.83
C TYR A 3 11.08 8.97 -11.73
N VAL A 4 11.73 9.66 -10.78
CA VAL A 4 11.06 10.28 -9.64
C VAL A 4 10.92 11.78 -9.88
N ASN A 5 9.72 12.32 -9.68
CA ASN A 5 9.41 13.74 -9.96
C ASN A 5 10.22 14.74 -9.15
N SER A 6 10.98 14.29 -8.14
CA SER A 6 11.74 15.17 -7.24
C SER A 6 13.01 14.51 -6.73
N GLN A 7 14.02 15.33 -6.40
CA GLN A 7 15.27 14.88 -5.79
C GLN A 7 15.04 14.55 -4.31
N ILE A 8 14.88 13.28 -4.00
CA ILE A 8 14.68 12.77 -2.63
C ILE A 8 15.87 11.91 -2.17
N PRO A 9 16.13 11.78 -0.86
CA PRO A 9 17.25 10.99 -0.33
C PRO A 9 17.27 9.52 -0.76
N ALA A 10 16.09 8.94 -1.01
CA ALA A 10 15.95 7.57 -1.48
C ALA A 10 16.71 7.30 -2.78
N ILE A 11 16.77 8.27 -3.71
CA ILE A 11 17.44 8.10 -5.01
C ILE A 11 18.93 7.80 -4.83
N GLU A 12 19.63 8.64 -4.06
CA GLU A 12 21.06 8.42 -3.82
C GLU A 12 21.35 7.15 -3.03
N SER A 13 20.51 6.87 -2.03
CA SER A 13 20.66 5.69 -1.18
C SER A 13 20.49 4.39 -1.98
N LEU A 14 19.46 4.33 -2.83
CA LEU A 14 19.18 3.16 -3.67
C LEU A 14 20.18 3.04 -4.84
N ALA A 15 20.65 4.16 -5.41
CA ALA A 15 21.68 4.13 -6.43
C ALA A 15 22.99 3.51 -5.92
N ARG A 16 23.38 3.79 -4.64
CA ARG A 16 24.53 3.15 -3.99
C ARG A 16 24.34 1.64 -3.80
N LEU A 17 23.12 1.16 -3.72
CA LEU A 17 22.74 -0.26 -3.64
C LEU A 17 22.60 -0.91 -5.04
N GLY A 18 22.84 -0.17 -6.12
CA GLY A 18 22.79 -0.69 -7.49
C GLY A 18 21.43 -0.61 -8.17
N PHE A 19 20.42 0.05 -7.55
CA PHE A 19 19.15 0.27 -8.20
C PHE A 19 19.21 1.43 -9.21
N SER A 20 18.39 1.35 -10.26
CA SER A 20 18.38 2.32 -11.36
C SER A 20 17.27 3.34 -11.18
N LEU A 21 17.61 4.52 -10.66
CA LEU A 21 16.70 5.63 -10.46
C LEU A 21 17.29 6.93 -11.00
N CYS A 22 16.43 7.85 -11.43
CA CYS A 22 16.82 9.22 -11.78
C CYS A 22 15.74 10.23 -11.40
N VAL A 23 16.13 11.50 -11.31
CA VAL A 23 15.21 12.61 -11.10
C VAL A 23 14.63 13.05 -12.43
N GLY A 24 13.34 13.32 -12.45
CA GLY A 24 12.62 13.80 -13.63
C GLY A 24 11.40 12.94 -13.94
N GLN A 25 10.86 13.14 -15.12
CA GLN A 25 9.79 12.36 -15.70
C GLN A 25 10.07 12.09 -17.16
N GLU A 26 9.79 10.89 -17.63
CA GLU A 26 9.85 10.53 -19.04
C GLU A 26 8.42 10.52 -19.61
N PRO A 27 8.06 11.46 -20.49
CA PRO A 27 6.66 11.67 -20.90
C PRO A 27 5.99 10.49 -21.59
N THR A 28 6.76 9.53 -22.09
CA THR A 28 6.25 8.35 -22.81
C THR A 28 5.97 7.17 -21.88
N LEU A 29 6.38 7.25 -20.62
CA LEU A 29 6.23 6.18 -19.66
C LEU A 29 4.98 6.36 -18.79
N PRO A 30 4.37 5.24 -18.34
CA PRO A 30 3.27 5.31 -17.40
C PRO A 30 3.72 5.92 -16.06
N THR A 31 2.80 6.63 -15.43
CA THR A 31 3.03 7.35 -14.18
C THR A 31 2.29 6.71 -13.02
N VAL A 32 3.01 6.32 -11.99
CA VAL A 32 2.47 5.87 -10.71
C VAL A 32 2.44 7.04 -9.72
N GLY A 33 1.26 7.35 -9.18
CA GLY A 33 1.13 8.24 -8.05
C GLY A 33 1.37 7.49 -6.74
N LEU A 34 2.19 8.02 -5.83
CA LEU A 34 2.35 7.53 -4.47
C LEU A 34 1.71 8.51 -3.50
N LEU A 35 0.46 8.25 -3.08
CA LEU A 35 -0.21 8.99 -2.03
C LEU A 35 0.32 8.51 -0.68
N ASN A 36 1.32 9.22 -0.18
CA ASN A 36 2.04 8.84 1.03
C ASN A 36 1.37 9.43 2.28
N LEU A 37 0.65 8.59 3.02
CA LEU A 37 -0.04 8.96 4.27
C LEU A 37 0.82 8.73 5.51
N MET A 38 2.00 8.09 5.36
CA MET A 38 2.91 7.80 6.48
C MET A 38 3.56 9.06 7.05
N PRO A 39 3.81 9.10 8.37
CA PRO A 39 4.41 10.27 9.02
C PRO A 39 5.90 10.45 8.70
N GLN A 40 6.65 9.35 8.54
CA GLN A 40 8.07 9.36 8.16
C GLN A 40 8.19 9.15 6.65
N LYS A 41 7.96 10.22 5.89
CA LYS A 41 7.89 10.14 4.44
C LYS A 41 9.17 9.60 3.77
N PRO A 42 10.40 10.03 4.15
CA PRO A 42 11.61 9.53 3.52
C PRO A 42 11.81 8.02 3.65
N GLU A 43 11.39 7.41 4.76
CA GLU A 43 11.43 5.96 4.95
C GLU A 43 10.52 5.24 3.96
N THR A 44 9.29 5.70 3.86
CA THR A 44 8.29 5.16 2.94
C THR A 44 8.69 5.38 1.47
N GLU A 45 9.26 6.54 1.14
CA GLU A 45 9.82 6.82 -0.18
C GLU A 45 10.90 5.81 -0.57
N PHE A 46 11.80 5.50 0.36
CA PHE A 46 12.83 4.50 0.13
C PHE A 46 12.23 3.12 -0.17
N ASP A 47 11.25 2.69 0.63
CA ASP A 47 10.60 1.39 0.49
C ASP A 47 9.93 1.25 -0.88
N PHE A 48 9.09 2.21 -1.26
CA PHE A 48 8.39 2.15 -2.55
C PHE A 48 9.32 2.37 -3.75
N CYS A 49 10.29 3.28 -3.65
CA CYS A 49 11.30 3.44 -4.71
C CYS A 49 12.09 2.14 -4.94
N LYS A 50 12.44 1.40 -3.87
CA LYS A 50 13.09 0.08 -3.98
C LYS A 50 12.20 -0.89 -4.74
N MET A 51 10.94 -1.04 -4.34
CA MET A 51 10.00 -1.99 -4.96
C MET A 51 9.77 -1.67 -6.45
N LEU A 52 9.50 -0.41 -6.76
CA LEU A 52 9.20 0.00 -8.14
C LEU A 52 10.43 -0.04 -9.05
N SER A 53 11.62 0.32 -8.55
CA SER A 53 12.85 0.26 -9.35
C SER A 53 13.31 -1.18 -9.64
N ALA A 54 13.00 -2.12 -8.74
CA ALA A 54 13.34 -3.54 -8.89
C ALA A 54 12.39 -4.30 -9.83
N ALA A 55 11.25 -3.72 -10.19
CA ALA A 55 10.22 -4.38 -11.00
C ALA A 55 10.61 -4.64 -12.46
N ASN A 56 11.75 -4.11 -12.93
CA ASN A 56 12.23 -4.20 -14.30
C ASN A 56 11.23 -3.66 -15.34
N LEU A 57 10.47 -2.65 -14.95
CA LEU A 57 9.59 -1.86 -15.81
C LEU A 57 9.97 -0.39 -15.66
N ASP A 58 10.06 0.32 -16.78
CA ASP A 58 10.36 1.75 -16.74
C ASP A 58 9.06 2.50 -16.44
N VAL A 59 9.06 3.28 -15.36
CA VAL A 59 7.88 4.03 -14.90
C VAL A 59 8.28 5.37 -14.29
N ASN A 60 7.37 6.33 -14.35
CA ASN A 60 7.43 7.55 -13.56
C ASN A 60 6.80 7.33 -12.19
N LEU A 61 7.35 7.98 -11.17
CA LEU A 61 6.80 8.08 -9.83
C LEU A 61 6.56 9.55 -9.48
N VAL A 62 5.34 9.87 -9.08
CA VAL A 62 4.96 11.18 -8.56
C VAL A 62 4.57 11.05 -7.10
N LEU A 63 5.24 11.82 -6.25
CA LEU A 63 4.93 11.85 -4.82
C LEU A 63 3.73 12.77 -4.59
N LEU A 64 2.67 12.21 -4.00
CA LEU A 64 1.38 12.85 -3.81
C LEU A 64 1.08 13.06 -2.33
N LYS A 65 0.43 14.19 -2.01
CA LYS A 65 -0.08 14.50 -0.67
C LYS A 65 -1.52 14.98 -0.72
N ILE A 66 -2.24 14.79 0.38
CA ILE A 66 -3.52 15.46 0.60
C ILE A 66 -3.22 16.91 1.02
N PRO A 67 -3.85 17.92 0.37
CA PRO A 67 -3.58 19.33 0.67
C PRO A 67 -3.99 19.70 2.09
N HIS A 68 -3.47 20.84 2.53
CA HIS A 68 -3.78 21.45 3.84
C HIS A 68 -3.45 20.60 5.07
N GLN A 69 -2.70 19.48 4.89
CA GLN A 69 -2.23 18.68 6.02
C GLN A 69 -1.00 19.32 6.68
N GLN A 70 -0.99 19.26 8.01
CA GLN A 70 0.19 19.65 8.79
C GLN A 70 0.95 18.38 9.21
N TYR A 71 2.23 18.34 8.89
CA TYR A 71 3.08 17.20 9.16
C TYR A 71 3.90 17.45 10.45
N LYS A 72 3.86 16.49 11.38
CA LYS A 72 4.56 16.62 12.68
C LYS A 72 5.93 15.95 12.69
N THR A 73 6.11 14.91 11.89
CA THR A 73 7.31 14.07 11.87
C THR A 73 8.25 14.45 10.74
N THR A 74 7.74 14.53 9.52
CA THR A 74 8.49 15.06 8.38
C THR A 74 8.36 16.58 8.33
N PRO A 75 9.45 17.36 8.18
CA PRO A 75 9.37 18.82 8.09
C PRO A 75 8.45 19.28 6.98
N GLN A 76 7.60 20.27 7.25
CA GLN A 76 6.65 20.82 6.27
C GLN A 76 7.36 21.27 4.99
N ALA A 77 8.50 21.97 5.11
CA ALA A 77 9.30 22.43 3.98
C ALA A 77 9.77 21.29 3.05
N TYR A 78 10.10 20.12 3.62
CA TYR A 78 10.43 18.94 2.83
C TYR A 78 9.22 18.47 2.00
N VAL A 79 8.07 18.35 2.65
CA VAL A 79 6.85 17.90 1.97
C VAL A 79 6.43 18.88 0.88
N ASP A 80 6.50 20.18 1.13
CA ASP A 80 6.13 21.21 0.14
C ASP A 80 7.10 21.29 -1.04
N ALA A 81 8.37 20.90 -0.82
CA ALA A 81 9.37 20.84 -1.89
C ALA A 81 9.24 19.61 -2.80
N HIS A 82 8.77 18.47 -2.28
CA HIS A 82 8.85 17.18 -2.99
C HIS A 82 7.49 16.58 -3.37
N TYR A 83 6.40 16.99 -2.72
CA TYR A 83 5.08 16.42 -2.92
C TYR A 83 4.13 17.34 -3.66
N VAL A 84 3.35 16.76 -4.55
CA VAL A 84 2.28 17.47 -5.29
C VAL A 84 0.96 17.28 -4.56
N ASP A 85 0.16 18.34 -4.43
CA ASP A 85 -1.20 18.26 -3.92
C ASP A 85 -2.07 17.40 -4.86
N PHE A 86 -2.84 16.48 -4.29
CA PHE A 86 -3.68 15.56 -5.06
C PHE A 86 -5.12 15.60 -4.57
N VAL A 87 -5.97 16.27 -5.34
CA VAL A 87 -7.44 16.38 -5.10
C VAL A 87 -8.14 16.25 -6.45
N PRO A 88 -8.41 15.03 -6.91
CA PRO A 88 -9.18 14.84 -8.13
C PRO A 88 -10.62 15.30 -7.95
N SER A 89 -11.23 15.81 -9.03
CA SER A 89 -12.62 16.24 -9.06
C SER A 89 -13.46 15.31 -9.94
N MET A 90 -14.57 14.81 -9.38
CA MET A 90 -15.53 14.00 -10.15
C MET A 90 -16.24 14.81 -11.25
N ALA A 91 -16.33 16.13 -11.13
CA ALA A 91 -16.96 16.98 -12.15
C ALA A 91 -16.23 16.94 -13.50
N GLU A 92 -14.93 16.63 -13.49
CA GLU A 92 -14.09 16.58 -14.71
C GLU A 92 -14.00 15.19 -15.32
N ALA A 93 -14.29 14.16 -14.53
CA ALA A 93 -14.33 12.78 -15.02
C ALA A 93 -15.45 12.56 -16.08
N SER A 94 -16.49 13.41 -16.09
CA SER A 94 -17.64 13.28 -17.00
C SER A 94 -17.40 13.81 -18.42
N GLU A 95 -16.33 14.54 -18.67
CA GLU A 95 -16.04 15.14 -20.00
C GLU A 95 -15.10 14.33 -20.90
N GLY A 96 -14.76 13.10 -20.50
CA GLY A 96 -13.92 12.21 -21.34
C GLY A 96 -12.47 12.64 -21.48
N ALA A 97 -12.04 13.61 -20.70
CA ALA A 97 -10.65 14.04 -20.65
C ALA A 97 -9.93 13.33 -19.51
N LEU A 98 -8.97 12.50 -19.85
CA LEU A 98 -7.95 11.97 -18.91
C LEU A 98 -7.07 13.09 -18.31
N ALA A 99 -7.42 14.33 -18.56
CA ALA A 99 -6.76 15.52 -18.04
C ALA A 99 -7.60 16.08 -16.90
N CYS A 100 -7.40 15.59 -15.69
CA CYS A 100 -7.90 16.25 -14.47
C CYS A 100 -7.17 17.59 -14.30
N GLY A 101 -7.78 18.66 -14.85
CA GLY A 101 -7.37 20.02 -14.62
C GLY A 101 -8.42 20.72 -13.77
N CYS A 102 -8.15 20.95 -12.52
CA CYS A 102 -8.93 21.84 -11.68
C CYS A 102 -8.10 22.92 -11.08
N GLY A 103 -8.43 24.13 -11.44
CA GLY A 103 -7.81 25.31 -10.89
C GLY A 103 -6.38 25.57 -11.39
N GLU A 104 -5.75 26.62 -10.92
CA GLU A 104 -4.47 27.16 -11.40
C GLU A 104 -3.27 26.20 -11.33
N LYS A 105 -3.43 25.00 -10.75
CA LYS A 105 -2.41 23.93 -10.74
C LYS A 105 -2.97 22.68 -11.41
N GLN A 106 -2.41 22.34 -12.55
CA GLN A 106 -2.71 21.11 -13.27
C GLN A 106 -2.30 19.89 -12.40
N LEU A 107 -3.25 18.99 -12.14
CA LEU A 107 -2.93 17.72 -11.46
C LEU A 107 -2.03 16.86 -12.33
N PRO A 108 -1.10 16.10 -11.74
CA PRO A 108 -0.34 15.15 -12.52
C PRO A 108 -1.27 14.07 -13.09
N ILE A 109 -1.09 13.75 -14.36
CA ILE A 109 -1.72 12.58 -14.97
C ILE A 109 -1.06 11.36 -14.37
N ILE A 110 -1.87 10.44 -13.83
CA ILE A 110 -1.40 9.16 -13.27
C ILE A 110 -2.12 8.01 -13.95
N ASP A 111 -1.39 6.94 -14.24
CA ASP A 111 -1.90 5.70 -14.82
C ASP A 111 -2.15 4.62 -13.78
N GLY A 112 -1.65 4.82 -12.57
CA GLY A 112 -1.87 3.98 -11.41
C GLY A 112 -1.64 4.73 -10.12
N LEU A 113 -2.28 4.30 -9.03
CA LEU A 113 -2.16 4.92 -7.70
C LEU A 113 -1.77 3.89 -6.65
N ILE A 114 -0.81 4.24 -5.79
CA ILE A 114 -0.52 3.52 -4.55
C ILE A 114 -0.90 4.43 -3.38
N VAL A 115 -1.75 3.92 -2.47
CA VAL A 115 -2.13 4.60 -1.23
C VAL A 115 -1.49 3.85 -0.07
N THR A 116 -0.59 4.51 0.65
CA THR A 116 0.16 3.87 1.74
C THR A 116 -0.70 3.69 2.98
N GLY A 117 -0.26 2.84 3.90
CA GLY A 117 -0.78 2.80 5.26
C GLY A 117 -0.68 4.16 5.97
N ALA A 118 -1.34 4.24 7.13
CA ALA A 118 -1.26 5.38 8.05
C ALA A 118 -1.40 4.89 9.49
N PRO A 119 -0.74 5.49 10.49
CA PRO A 119 -0.85 5.10 11.90
C PRO A 119 -2.14 5.65 12.54
N LEU A 120 -3.29 5.34 11.94
CA LEU A 120 -4.62 5.84 12.31
C LEU A 120 -5.55 4.72 12.75
N GLU A 121 -5.02 3.56 13.08
CA GLU A 121 -5.81 2.36 13.41
C GLU A 121 -6.77 2.56 14.59
N GLN A 122 -6.35 3.38 15.58
CA GLN A 122 -7.14 3.62 16.80
C GLN A 122 -8.32 4.60 16.59
N MET A 123 -8.35 5.33 15.48
CA MET A 123 -9.41 6.28 15.15
C MET A 123 -10.48 5.59 14.31
N SER A 124 -11.77 5.95 14.51
CA SER A 124 -12.78 5.60 13.52
C SER A 124 -12.48 6.28 12.18
N PHE A 125 -12.95 5.70 11.08
CA PHE A 125 -12.65 6.27 9.75
C PHE A 125 -13.22 7.69 9.61
N ASP A 126 -14.41 7.94 10.14
CA ASP A 126 -15.08 9.25 10.07
C ASP A 126 -14.36 10.36 10.87
N GLU A 127 -13.53 9.99 11.85
CA GLU A 127 -12.72 10.95 12.62
C GLU A 127 -11.43 11.36 11.92
N VAL A 128 -11.07 10.70 10.81
CA VAL A 128 -9.88 11.04 10.03
C VAL A 128 -10.10 12.37 9.32
N ARG A 129 -9.23 13.35 9.58
CA ARG A 129 -9.39 14.73 9.10
C ARG A 129 -9.55 14.87 7.59
N TYR A 130 -8.91 13.97 6.84
CA TYR A 130 -8.91 13.95 5.37
C TYR A 130 -9.73 12.77 4.81
N TRP A 131 -10.70 12.29 5.60
CA TRP A 131 -11.54 11.16 5.20
C TRP A 131 -12.30 11.45 3.90
N LYS A 132 -12.87 12.66 3.79
CA LYS A 132 -13.64 13.06 2.60
C LYS A 132 -12.77 13.14 1.35
N GLU A 133 -11.54 13.63 1.48
CA GLU A 133 -10.59 13.69 0.38
C GLU A 133 -10.21 12.28 -0.08
N LEU A 134 -9.98 11.35 0.84
CA LEU A 134 -9.71 9.95 0.50
C LEU A 134 -10.89 9.29 -0.22
N GLN A 135 -12.11 9.48 0.28
CA GLN A 135 -13.31 8.98 -0.38
C GLN A 135 -13.39 9.51 -1.82
N ASN A 136 -13.20 10.81 -2.03
CA ASN A 136 -13.21 11.40 -3.36
C ASN A 136 -12.11 10.83 -4.27
N ILE A 137 -10.91 10.57 -3.73
CA ILE A 137 -9.81 9.96 -4.48
C ILE A 137 -10.19 8.54 -4.91
N TRP A 138 -10.72 7.71 -4.01
CA TRP A 138 -11.14 6.34 -4.34
C TRP A 138 -12.31 6.32 -5.33
N ASP A 139 -13.32 7.17 -5.15
CA ASP A 139 -14.44 7.29 -6.10
C ASP A 139 -13.95 7.68 -7.48
N TRP A 140 -13.02 8.65 -7.55
CA TRP A 140 -12.43 9.11 -8.80
C TRP A 140 -11.59 8.00 -9.48
N THR A 141 -10.71 7.31 -8.74
CA THR A 141 -9.91 6.22 -9.33
C THR A 141 -10.79 5.09 -9.85
N ALA A 142 -11.81 4.70 -9.09
CA ALA A 142 -12.77 3.67 -9.50
C ALA A 142 -13.56 4.09 -10.76
N HIS A 143 -14.03 5.37 -10.81
CA HIS A 143 -14.75 5.90 -11.97
C HIS A 143 -13.89 5.98 -13.22
N CYS A 144 -12.64 6.43 -13.08
CA CYS A 144 -11.71 6.59 -14.21
C CYS A 144 -10.99 5.27 -14.58
N GLY A 145 -11.23 4.17 -13.86
CA GLY A 145 -10.57 2.87 -14.10
C GLY A 145 -9.07 2.90 -13.81
N ILE A 146 -8.63 3.78 -12.87
CA ILE A 146 -7.22 3.89 -12.49
C ILE A 146 -6.88 2.79 -11.49
N PRO A 147 -6.01 1.85 -11.83
CA PRO A 147 -5.58 0.78 -10.92
C PRO A 147 -5.03 1.36 -9.64
N THR A 148 -5.59 0.95 -8.50
CA THR A 148 -5.20 1.46 -7.19
C THR A 148 -4.77 0.33 -6.27
N LEU A 149 -3.58 0.47 -5.67
CA LEU A 149 -3.04 -0.42 -4.65
C LEU A 149 -3.17 0.23 -3.28
N ASN A 150 -4.06 -0.29 -2.45
CA ASN A 150 -4.29 0.18 -1.09
C ASN A 150 -3.55 -0.71 -0.10
N ILE A 151 -2.78 -0.14 0.83
CA ILE A 151 -1.89 -0.90 1.72
C ILE A 151 -2.26 -0.67 3.18
N CYS A 152 -2.32 -1.75 3.95
CA CYS A 152 -2.55 -1.80 5.39
C CYS A 152 -3.79 -0.99 5.82
N TRP A 153 -3.61 0.12 6.54
CA TRP A 153 -4.72 0.97 6.95
C TRP A 153 -5.54 1.50 5.76
N ALA A 154 -4.89 1.88 4.66
CA ALA A 154 -5.61 2.33 3.46
C ALA A 154 -6.46 1.21 2.84
N ALA A 155 -5.99 -0.05 2.89
CA ALA A 155 -6.79 -1.20 2.46
C ALA A 155 -8.04 -1.38 3.35
N GLN A 156 -7.89 -1.27 4.68
CA GLN A 156 -9.02 -1.34 5.60
C GLN A 156 -10.02 -0.20 5.36
N ALA A 157 -9.51 1.03 5.16
CA ALA A 157 -10.30 2.22 4.95
C ALA A 157 -11.06 2.18 3.60
N ALA A 158 -10.41 1.70 2.54
CA ALA A 158 -11.03 1.55 1.23
C ALA A 158 -12.08 0.41 1.21
N LEU A 159 -11.84 -0.71 1.91
CA LEU A 159 -12.84 -1.77 2.09
C LEU A 159 -14.07 -1.26 2.87
N HIS A 160 -13.85 -0.42 3.88
CA HIS A 160 -14.94 0.25 4.57
C HIS A 160 -15.71 1.20 3.62
N HIS A 161 -14.99 2.03 2.84
CA HIS A 161 -15.61 2.98 1.92
C HIS A 161 -16.47 2.30 0.84
N PHE A 162 -15.93 1.30 0.16
CA PHE A 162 -16.61 0.67 -0.97
C PHE A 162 -17.67 -0.36 -0.57
N TYR A 163 -17.50 -1.01 0.58
CA TYR A 163 -18.33 -2.16 0.95
C TYR A 163 -18.95 -2.08 2.36
N GLY A 164 -18.67 -1.02 3.11
CA GLY A 164 -19.20 -0.87 4.47
C GLY A 164 -18.60 -1.85 5.49
N TRP A 165 -17.40 -2.38 5.24
CA TRP A 165 -16.76 -3.28 6.20
C TRP A 165 -16.57 -2.61 7.55
N GLY A 166 -16.92 -3.31 8.62
CA GLY A 166 -16.66 -2.88 9.99
C GLY A 166 -15.18 -2.96 10.34
N LYS A 167 -14.76 -2.21 11.36
CA LYS A 167 -13.42 -2.26 11.94
C LYS A 167 -13.50 -2.63 13.41
N ARG A 168 -12.62 -3.53 13.88
CA ARG A 168 -12.48 -3.87 15.29
C ARG A 168 -11.03 -3.91 15.72
N ALA A 169 -10.81 -3.64 17.01
CA ALA A 169 -9.51 -3.82 17.64
C ALA A 169 -9.20 -5.31 17.81
N LEU A 170 -7.94 -5.68 17.62
CA LEU A 170 -7.42 -7.00 17.94
C LEU A 170 -7.05 -7.07 19.41
N SER A 171 -7.20 -8.25 20.02
CA SER A 171 -6.76 -8.51 21.40
C SER A 171 -5.24 -8.39 21.54
N GLU A 172 -4.50 -8.72 20.47
CA GLU A 172 -3.05 -8.61 20.37
C GLU A 172 -2.66 -8.05 19.01
N LYS A 173 -1.58 -7.28 18.98
CA LYS A 173 -1.00 -6.77 17.72
C LYS A 173 -0.65 -7.94 16.80
N ARG A 174 -1.11 -7.92 15.55
CA ARG A 174 -0.62 -8.82 14.50
C ARG A 174 0.74 -8.30 14.06
N PHE A 175 1.81 -8.91 14.55
CA PHE A 175 3.15 -8.40 14.45
C PHE A 175 4.14 -9.51 14.08
N GLY A 176 4.67 -9.49 12.87
CA GLY A 176 5.57 -10.53 12.38
C GLY A 176 5.35 -10.91 10.92
N ILE A 177 5.92 -12.04 10.51
CA ILE A 177 5.83 -12.61 9.17
C ILE A 177 4.83 -13.76 9.18
N PHE A 178 3.80 -13.66 8.34
CA PHE A 178 2.76 -14.67 8.26
C PHE A 178 2.72 -15.29 6.87
N ALA A 179 2.66 -16.64 6.83
CA ALA A 179 2.52 -17.38 5.59
C ALA A 179 1.12 -17.23 5.02
N GLN A 180 1.01 -16.60 3.87
CA GLN A 180 -0.23 -16.44 3.12
C GLN A 180 -0.49 -17.64 2.24
N ARG A 181 -1.74 -18.10 2.13
CA ARG A 181 -2.16 -19.06 1.11
C ARG A 181 -2.51 -18.31 -0.14
N ASN A 182 -1.98 -18.75 -1.27
CA ASN A 182 -2.36 -18.24 -2.59
C ASN A 182 -3.62 -19.00 -3.06
N LEU A 183 -4.75 -18.33 -3.02
CA LEU A 183 -6.06 -18.94 -3.35
C LEU A 183 -6.32 -18.96 -4.86
N VAL A 184 -5.66 -18.06 -5.60
CA VAL A 184 -5.85 -17.88 -7.05
C VAL A 184 -4.48 -17.78 -7.76
N PRO A 185 -3.70 -18.88 -7.86
CA PRO A 185 -2.33 -18.86 -8.39
C PRO A 185 -2.21 -18.35 -9.83
N GLN A 186 -3.30 -18.40 -10.58
CA GLN A 186 -3.34 -17.93 -11.98
C GLN A 186 -3.66 -16.43 -12.10
N HIS A 187 -4.09 -15.79 -11.01
CA HIS A 187 -4.36 -14.36 -11.03
C HIS A 187 -3.09 -13.57 -11.35
N PRO A 188 -3.14 -12.57 -12.26
CA PRO A 188 -1.95 -11.83 -12.70
C PRO A 188 -1.11 -11.28 -11.53
N LEU A 189 -1.76 -10.76 -10.47
CA LEU A 189 -1.07 -10.21 -9.31
C LEU A 189 -0.29 -11.24 -8.49
N LEU A 190 -0.72 -12.51 -8.46
CA LEU A 190 -0.12 -13.57 -7.66
C LEU A 190 0.71 -14.58 -8.46
N ARG A 191 0.87 -14.33 -9.76
CA ARG A 191 1.62 -15.23 -10.64
C ARG A 191 3.05 -15.40 -10.14
N GLY A 192 3.46 -16.64 -9.92
CA GLY A 192 4.81 -17.00 -9.50
C GLY A 192 5.07 -16.93 -7.99
N LEU A 193 4.11 -16.51 -7.16
CA LEU A 193 4.28 -16.45 -5.70
C LEU A 193 4.21 -17.83 -5.00
N GLY A 194 3.95 -18.91 -5.75
CA GLY A 194 3.79 -20.23 -5.17
C GLY A 194 2.46 -20.42 -4.41
N GLU A 195 2.28 -21.60 -3.81
CA GLU A 195 1.08 -21.93 -3.02
C GLU A 195 1.01 -21.17 -1.69
N ARG A 196 2.19 -20.86 -1.15
CA ARG A 196 2.35 -20.07 0.09
C ARG A 196 3.48 -19.06 -0.07
N PHE A 197 3.30 -17.89 0.51
CA PHE A 197 4.32 -16.83 0.49
C PHE A 197 4.30 -16.02 1.78
N PRO A 198 5.47 -15.55 2.27
CA PRO A 198 5.56 -14.75 3.48
C PRO A 198 5.12 -13.31 3.24
N MET A 199 4.44 -12.71 4.24
CA MET A 199 4.05 -11.30 4.24
C MET A 199 4.17 -10.72 5.64
N PRO A 200 4.84 -9.56 5.81
CA PRO A 200 4.85 -8.81 7.06
C PRO A 200 3.48 -8.24 7.41
N HIS A 201 3.15 -8.30 8.69
CA HIS A 201 2.02 -7.60 9.27
C HIS A 201 2.45 -6.82 10.52
N SER A 202 1.92 -5.61 10.65
CA SER A 202 2.05 -4.76 11.84
C SER A 202 0.77 -3.97 12.01
N ARG A 203 -0.23 -4.54 12.70
CA ARG A 203 -1.54 -3.91 12.86
C ARG A 203 -2.22 -4.26 14.18
N HIS A 204 -2.95 -3.30 14.74
CA HIS A 204 -3.76 -3.43 15.94
C HIS A 204 -5.25 -3.64 15.65
N THR A 205 -5.66 -3.54 14.38
CA THR A 205 -7.04 -3.66 13.96
C THR A 205 -7.18 -4.60 12.78
N GLU A 206 -8.40 -5.06 12.58
CA GLU A 206 -8.81 -5.76 11.37
C GLU A 206 -10.17 -5.26 10.91
N VAL A 207 -10.46 -5.46 9.64
CA VAL A 207 -11.79 -5.24 9.08
C VAL A 207 -12.51 -6.55 8.87
N TYR A 208 -13.83 -6.51 8.92
CA TYR A 208 -14.71 -7.66 8.78
C TYR A 208 -15.95 -7.31 7.96
N TRP A 209 -16.52 -8.31 7.34
CA TRP A 209 -17.76 -8.21 6.58
C TRP A 209 -18.91 -8.88 7.35
N GLY A 210 -20.08 -8.21 7.35
CA GLY A 210 -21.31 -8.70 7.96
C GLY A 210 -21.53 -8.25 9.40
N ASP A 211 -22.75 -8.49 9.92
CA ASP A 211 -23.11 -8.29 11.32
C ASP A 211 -22.45 -9.39 12.17
N THR A 212 -21.35 -9.09 12.81
CA THR A 212 -20.69 -10.07 13.66
C THR A 212 -20.63 -9.62 15.11
N ASP A 213 -21.69 -9.92 15.84
CA ASP A 213 -21.59 -10.27 17.24
C ASP A 213 -20.98 -11.69 17.43
N ALA A 214 -20.73 -12.37 16.34
CA ALA A 214 -20.09 -13.69 16.35
C ALA A 214 -18.58 -13.54 16.11
N GLU A 215 -17.79 -14.18 16.96
CA GLU A 215 -16.35 -14.48 16.79
C GLU A 215 -16.05 -15.33 15.53
N ALA A 216 -16.86 -15.23 14.49
CA ALA A 216 -16.58 -15.79 13.19
C ALA A 216 -15.45 -15.01 12.56
N THR A 217 -14.26 -15.16 13.08
CA THR A 217 -13.02 -15.06 12.32
C THR A 217 -13.30 -15.78 11.02
N LEU A 218 -13.18 -15.08 9.89
CA LEU A 218 -13.11 -15.73 8.58
C LEU A 218 -11.81 -16.56 8.56
N GLN A 219 -11.78 -17.58 9.38
CA GLN A 219 -10.78 -18.63 9.39
C GLN A 219 -11.12 -19.53 8.20
N GLY A 220 -10.47 -19.27 7.11
CA GLY A 220 -10.40 -20.20 6.02
C GLY A 220 -11.64 -20.25 5.13
N GLY A 221 -11.68 -19.48 4.09
CA GLY A 221 -12.31 -19.89 2.84
C GLY A 221 -13.82 -19.74 2.69
N ASP A 222 -14.56 -19.12 3.61
CA ASP A 222 -15.97 -18.80 3.39
C ASP A 222 -16.08 -17.52 2.52
N THR A 223 -15.82 -17.69 1.22
CA THR A 223 -16.07 -16.68 0.18
C THR A 223 -17.57 -16.51 -0.10
N GLN A 224 -18.43 -17.29 0.53
CA GLN A 224 -19.85 -17.39 0.23
C GLN A 224 -20.65 -16.12 0.57
N PHE A 225 -20.05 -15.17 1.28
CA PHE A 225 -20.70 -13.95 1.76
C PHE A 225 -19.96 -12.64 1.40
N LEU A 226 -19.01 -12.69 0.46
CA LEU A 226 -18.34 -11.46 0.02
C LEU A 226 -19.25 -10.61 -0.85
N PRO A 227 -19.07 -9.26 -0.84
CA PRO A 227 -19.73 -8.37 -1.80
C PRO A 227 -19.46 -8.82 -3.24
N GLU A 228 -20.47 -8.65 -4.10
CA GLU A 228 -20.34 -8.95 -5.52
C GLU A 228 -19.16 -8.20 -6.15
N GLY A 229 -18.32 -8.91 -6.88
CA GLY A 229 -17.15 -8.36 -7.56
C GLY A 229 -15.87 -8.29 -6.73
N LEU A 230 -15.92 -8.53 -5.42
CA LEU A 230 -14.75 -8.59 -4.56
C LEU A 230 -14.22 -10.03 -4.45
N GLU A 231 -12.99 -10.26 -4.85
CA GLU A 231 -12.32 -11.56 -4.82
C GLU A 231 -11.24 -11.60 -3.74
N VAL A 232 -11.15 -12.67 -2.95
CA VAL A 232 -10.01 -12.92 -2.05
C VAL A 232 -8.94 -13.68 -2.82
N LEU A 233 -7.81 -13.05 -3.04
CA LEU A 233 -6.68 -13.64 -3.74
C LEU A 233 -5.74 -14.40 -2.80
N ALA A 234 -5.57 -13.91 -1.57
CA ALA A 234 -4.75 -14.57 -0.55
C ALA A 234 -5.30 -14.36 0.86
N ASP A 235 -5.07 -15.35 1.71
CA ASP A 235 -5.43 -15.33 3.12
C ASP A 235 -4.37 -16.03 3.99
N SER A 236 -4.53 -15.91 5.30
CA SER A 236 -3.69 -16.60 6.28
C SER A 236 -4.46 -16.86 7.57
N GLY A 237 -3.81 -17.48 8.56
CA GLY A 237 -4.36 -17.62 9.92
C GLY A 237 -4.66 -16.29 10.64
N VAL A 238 -4.26 -15.15 10.06
CA VAL A 238 -4.55 -13.79 10.57
C VAL A 238 -5.54 -13.01 9.69
N GLY A 239 -6.27 -13.71 8.83
CA GLY A 239 -7.35 -13.16 8.01
C GLY A 239 -7.00 -13.00 6.52
N GLN A 240 -7.91 -12.37 5.79
CA GLN A 240 -7.75 -12.08 4.37
C GLN A 240 -6.67 -11.01 4.19
N SER A 241 -5.74 -11.26 3.27
CA SER A 241 -4.53 -10.44 3.15
C SER A 241 -4.42 -9.71 1.82
N ILE A 242 -4.86 -10.32 0.72
CA ILE A 242 -4.93 -9.68 -0.58
C ILE A 242 -6.33 -9.89 -1.17
N LEU A 243 -7.02 -8.79 -1.46
CA LEU A 243 -8.31 -8.79 -2.12
C LEU A 243 -8.23 -7.93 -3.39
N TYR A 244 -9.10 -8.21 -4.35
CA TYR A 244 -9.15 -7.50 -5.63
C TYR A 244 -10.58 -7.28 -6.10
N ASP A 245 -10.85 -6.07 -6.60
CA ASP A 245 -12.07 -5.71 -7.31
C ASP A 245 -11.73 -5.32 -8.74
N ALA A 246 -12.06 -6.19 -9.67
CA ALA A 246 -11.77 -5.99 -11.09
C ALA A 246 -12.60 -4.85 -11.70
N ALA A 247 -13.84 -4.65 -11.26
CA ALA A 247 -14.72 -3.62 -11.79
C ALA A 247 -14.25 -2.21 -11.42
N ARG A 248 -13.68 -2.05 -10.21
CA ARG A 248 -13.15 -0.78 -9.71
C ARG A 248 -11.63 -0.66 -9.87
N GLN A 249 -10.97 -1.71 -10.35
CA GLN A 249 -9.49 -1.79 -10.44
C GLN A 249 -8.81 -1.54 -9.09
N GLN A 250 -9.39 -2.03 -7.99
CA GLN A 250 -8.87 -1.84 -6.64
C GLN A 250 -8.20 -3.10 -6.10
N THR A 251 -6.96 -2.97 -5.66
CA THR A 251 -6.22 -4.01 -4.95
C THR A 251 -6.10 -3.60 -3.48
N PHE A 252 -6.41 -4.50 -2.56
CA PHE A 252 -6.33 -4.28 -1.12
C PHE A 252 -5.34 -5.27 -0.50
N VAL A 253 -4.27 -4.75 0.11
CA VAL A 253 -3.25 -5.55 0.79
C VAL A 253 -3.23 -5.16 2.26
N THR A 254 -3.67 -6.05 3.15
CA THR A 254 -3.77 -5.75 4.59
C THR A 254 -2.46 -5.90 5.36
N GLY A 255 -1.41 -6.40 4.71
CA GLY A 255 -0.03 -6.49 5.21
C GLY A 255 0.88 -5.47 4.53
N HIS A 256 2.20 -5.74 4.60
CA HIS A 256 3.25 -4.81 4.18
C HIS A 256 4.34 -5.51 3.37
N LEU A 257 4.12 -5.73 2.08
CA LEU A 257 5.15 -6.29 1.21
C LEU A 257 6.30 -5.31 0.92
N GLU A 258 6.07 -4.00 1.09
CA GLU A 258 7.07 -2.94 0.88
C GLU A 258 8.14 -2.86 1.99
N TYR A 259 7.91 -3.46 3.15
CA TYR A 259 8.79 -3.31 4.31
C TYR A 259 10.21 -3.82 4.04
N ARG A 260 11.19 -2.98 4.43
CA ARG A 260 12.61 -3.39 4.50
C ARG A 260 12.82 -4.44 5.58
N ALA A 261 13.99 -5.08 5.50
CA ALA A 261 14.38 -6.09 6.47
C ALA A 261 14.26 -5.61 7.93
N ASP A 262 14.69 -4.39 8.22
CA ASP A 262 14.80 -3.81 9.56
C ASP A 262 13.55 -3.09 10.08
N THR A 263 12.48 -2.99 9.29
CA THR A 263 11.29 -2.19 9.66
C THR A 263 10.63 -2.70 10.94
N LEU A 264 10.33 -4.00 11.05
CA LEU A 264 9.69 -4.55 12.24
C LEU A 264 10.63 -4.56 13.47
N ASP A 265 11.93 -4.75 13.28
CA ASP A 265 12.92 -4.61 14.37
C ASP A 265 12.95 -3.17 14.91
N GLY A 266 12.92 -2.19 14.01
CA GLY A 266 12.83 -0.77 14.37
C GLY A 266 11.56 -0.45 15.16
N GLU A 267 10.40 -0.98 14.74
CA GLU A 267 9.15 -0.85 15.48
C GLU A 267 9.23 -1.51 16.87
N TYR A 268 9.73 -2.73 16.93
CA TYR A 268 9.89 -3.48 18.18
C TYR A 268 10.77 -2.73 19.18
N ARG A 269 11.97 -2.31 18.75
CA ARG A 269 12.90 -1.58 19.61
C ARG A 269 12.38 -0.22 20.04
N ARG A 270 11.71 0.49 19.15
CA ARG A 270 11.07 1.80 19.45
C ARG A 270 10.01 1.64 20.55
N ASP A 271 9.14 0.65 20.43
CA ASP A 271 8.03 0.46 21.35
C ASP A 271 8.52 -0.11 22.68
N LEU A 272 9.52 -0.99 22.68
CA LEU A 272 10.21 -1.47 23.87
C LEU A 272 10.88 -0.32 24.64
N ALA A 273 11.57 0.59 23.93
CA ALA A 273 12.21 1.77 24.52
C ALA A 273 11.21 2.74 25.18
N LYS A 274 9.95 2.74 24.70
CA LYS A 274 8.84 3.50 25.30
C LYS A 274 8.18 2.79 26.49
N GLY A 275 8.62 1.58 26.84
CA GLY A 275 8.02 0.75 27.89
C GLY A 275 6.63 0.19 27.53
N LEU A 276 6.30 0.13 26.24
CA LEU A 276 5.05 -0.44 25.78
C LEU A 276 5.11 -1.98 25.85
N PRO A 277 3.99 -2.65 26.17
CA PRO A 277 3.91 -4.11 26.16
C PRO A 277 3.96 -4.60 24.71
N ILE A 278 5.13 -5.02 24.24
CA ILE A 278 5.34 -5.55 22.90
C ILE A 278 6.18 -6.83 22.96
N ALA A 279 5.76 -7.86 22.25
CA ALA A 279 6.56 -9.06 22.00
C ALA A 279 7.42 -8.88 20.73
N PRO A 280 8.53 -9.62 20.59
CA PRO A 280 9.25 -9.69 19.33
C PRO A 280 8.33 -10.08 18.17
N PRO A 281 8.57 -9.56 16.95
CA PRO A 281 7.77 -9.96 15.79
C PRO A 281 7.92 -11.46 15.50
N LEU A 282 6.79 -12.14 15.29
CA LEU A 282 6.74 -13.59 15.06
C LEU A 282 7.40 -13.96 13.73
N HIS A 283 8.18 -15.04 13.71
CA HIS A 283 8.82 -15.60 12.50
C HIS A 283 9.64 -14.60 11.68
N TYR A 284 10.20 -13.60 12.37
CA TYR A 284 10.94 -12.52 11.75
C TYR A 284 12.46 -12.63 11.97
N TYR A 285 12.85 -13.11 13.13
CA TYR A 285 14.25 -13.38 13.40
C TYR A 285 14.61 -14.84 13.08
N ILE A 286 15.85 -15.08 12.69
CA ILE A 286 16.37 -16.42 12.47
C ILE A 286 16.19 -17.23 13.76
N GLU A 287 15.46 -18.36 13.67
CA GLU A 287 15.08 -19.21 14.80
C GLU A 287 14.36 -18.45 15.93
N ASP A 288 13.57 -17.42 15.58
CA ASP A 288 12.86 -16.53 16.52
C ASP A 288 13.78 -15.86 17.57
N ASN A 289 15.08 -15.73 17.29
CA ASN A 289 16.07 -15.13 18.17
C ASN A 289 16.60 -13.80 17.63
N PRO A 290 16.32 -12.65 18.30
CA PRO A 290 16.80 -11.33 17.85
C PRO A 290 18.33 -11.21 17.73
N GLU A 291 19.11 -12.04 18.44
CA GLU A 291 20.56 -12.02 18.37
C GLU A 291 21.12 -12.70 17.11
N LYS A 292 20.31 -13.53 16.45
CA LYS A 292 20.71 -14.26 15.23
C LYS A 292 20.51 -13.47 13.94
N GLY A 293 19.89 -12.29 14.03
CA GLY A 293 19.61 -11.46 12.87
C GLY A 293 18.21 -11.69 12.28
N ILE A 294 17.93 -11.01 11.19
CA ILE A 294 16.61 -10.96 10.55
C ILE A 294 16.55 -11.99 9.41
N ASP A 295 15.48 -12.76 9.36
CA ASP A 295 15.13 -13.58 8.20
C ASP A 295 14.30 -12.75 7.21
N PHE A 296 14.94 -12.22 6.17
CA PHE A 296 14.29 -11.40 5.15
C PHE A 296 13.56 -12.27 4.11
N SER A 297 12.73 -13.18 4.57
CA SER A 297 12.07 -14.21 3.75
C SER A 297 11.05 -13.67 2.75
N TRP A 298 10.53 -12.45 2.95
CA TRP A 298 9.49 -11.86 2.08
C TRP A 298 10.04 -11.01 0.92
N GLU A 299 11.34 -10.80 0.80
CA GLU A 299 11.90 -9.89 -0.21
C GLU A 299 11.55 -10.30 -1.64
N GLU A 300 11.77 -11.57 -1.99
CA GLU A 300 11.44 -12.08 -3.33
C GLU A 300 9.95 -11.99 -3.63
N THR A 301 9.12 -12.30 -2.64
CA THR A 301 7.66 -12.14 -2.72
C THR A 301 7.27 -10.71 -3.02
N ALA A 302 7.84 -9.76 -2.29
CA ALA A 302 7.59 -8.34 -2.45
C ALA A 302 7.95 -7.84 -3.86
N LEU A 303 9.17 -8.13 -4.30
CA LEU A 303 9.64 -7.73 -5.63
C LEU A 303 8.75 -8.30 -6.74
N LEU A 304 8.36 -9.56 -6.62
CA LEU A 304 7.51 -10.21 -7.61
C LEU A 304 6.08 -9.65 -7.60
N PHE A 305 5.50 -9.40 -6.42
CA PHE A 305 4.17 -8.82 -6.30
C PHE A 305 4.09 -7.41 -6.93
N TYR A 306 5.02 -6.52 -6.60
CA TYR A 306 5.05 -5.17 -7.18
C TYR A 306 5.29 -5.19 -8.68
N ARG A 307 6.18 -6.06 -9.17
CA ARG A 307 6.34 -6.29 -10.60
C ARG A 307 5.05 -6.77 -11.26
N ASN A 308 4.38 -7.75 -10.66
CA ASN A 308 3.12 -8.28 -11.18
C ASN A 308 2.04 -7.20 -11.25
N TRP A 309 1.94 -6.36 -10.20
CA TRP A 309 0.98 -5.25 -10.18
C TRP A 309 1.27 -4.23 -11.30
N LEU A 310 2.52 -3.81 -11.47
CA LEU A 310 2.91 -2.91 -12.55
C LEU A 310 2.66 -3.51 -13.94
N VAL A 311 3.03 -4.77 -14.15
CA VAL A 311 2.86 -5.43 -15.45
C VAL A 311 1.38 -5.64 -15.78
N ALA A 312 0.57 -6.05 -14.80
CA ALA A 312 -0.85 -6.31 -14.99
C ALA A 312 -1.65 -5.04 -15.34
N HIS A 313 -1.22 -3.90 -14.81
CA HIS A 313 -1.99 -2.66 -14.92
C HIS A 313 -1.35 -1.61 -15.82
N LEU A 314 -0.01 -1.56 -15.91
CA LEU A 314 0.73 -0.50 -16.61
C LEU A 314 1.67 -1.05 -17.70
N GLY A 315 1.89 -2.34 -17.75
CA GLY A 315 2.59 -2.98 -18.84
C GLY A 315 1.72 -2.90 -20.07
N GLY A 316 2.00 -1.96 -20.97
CA GLY A 316 1.30 -1.87 -22.26
C GLY A 316 1.32 -3.23 -22.94
N SER A 317 0.24 -3.59 -23.65
CA SER A 317 0.16 -4.79 -24.45
C SER A 317 1.39 -4.86 -25.38
N THR A 318 2.38 -5.67 -24.96
CA THR A 318 3.36 -6.15 -25.94
C THR A 318 2.58 -7.06 -26.87
N CYS A 319 2.12 -6.47 -27.99
CA CYS A 319 1.68 -7.23 -29.14
C CYS A 319 2.77 -8.19 -29.62
#